data_8b91c51778987491b0df6c4cdc9ffc49
#
_entry.id   8b91c51778987491b0df6c4cdc9ffc49
#
_cell.length_a   1.000
_cell.length_b   1.000
_cell.length_c   1.000
_cell.angle_alpha   90.00
_cell.angle_beta   90.00
_cell.angle_gamma   90.00
#
_symmetry.space_group_name_H-M   'P 1'
#
loop_
_entity.id
_entity.type
_entity.pdbx_description
1 polymer ?
#
loop_
_entity_poly.entity_id
_entity_poly.type
_entity_poly.pdbx_seq_one_letter_code
_entity_poly.pdbx_strand_id
1 'polypeptide(L)'
;LIGYEDDDEAISIANDTVYGLAGYISGSHERAVRVARQIRTGNMHVNGAGPDFNAPFGGYKQSGNGREWGTHGLEEFMEVKAILGGLSA
;
A
#
# COMPACT_ATOMS: atom_id res chain seq x y z
N LEU A 1 -22.28 -4.39 3.33
CA LEU A 1 -21.67 -5.28 4.32
C LEU A 1 -21.67 -6.71 3.80
N ILE A 2 -20.55 -7.38 3.90
CA ILE A 2 -20.40 -8.77 3.51
C ILE A 2 -19.90 -9.56 4.73
N GLY A 3 -20.62 -10.63 5.08
CA GLY A 3 -20.21 -11.52 6.15
C GLY A 3 -19.10 -12.46 5.71
N TYR A 4 -18.26 -12.90 6.64
CA TYR A 4 -17.21 -13.88 6.39
C TYR A 4 -17.04 -14.79 7.60
N GLU A 5 -16.47 -15.98 7.39
CA GLU A 5 -16.30 -16.97 8.44
C GLU A 5 -14.89 -16.96 9.05
N ASP A 6 -13.87 -16.65 8.27
CA ASP A 6 -12.48 -16.62 8.74
C ASP A 6 -11.67 -15.52 8.04
N ASP A 7 -10.43 -15.33 8.49
CA ASP A 7 -9.56 -14.29 7.94
C ASP A 7 -9.22 -14.53 6.47
N ASP A 8 -9.03 -15.78 6.07
CA ASP A 8 -8.70 -16.10 4.67
C ASP A 8 -9.83 -15.74 3.73
N GLU A 9 -11.07 -15.99 4.14
CA GLU A 9 -12.26 -15.58 3.38
C GLU A 9 -12.37 -14.07 3.33
N ALA A 10 -12.17 -13.37 4.44
CA ALA A 10 -12.19 -11.91 4.50
C ALA A 10 -11.14 -11.30 3.56
N ILE A 11 -9.93 -11.84 3.52
CA ILE A 11 -8.86 -11.40 2.63
C ILE A 11 -9.25 -11.63 1.17
N SER A 12 -9.80 -12.79 0.87
CA SER A 12 -10.27 -13.12 -0.48
C SER A 12 -11.34 -12.15 -0.95
N ILE A 13 -12.32 -11.85 -0.11
CA ILE A 13 -13.39 -10.90 -0.42
C ILE A 13 -12.81 -9.49 -0.61
N ALA A 14 -11.93 -9.04 0.29
CA ALA A 14 -11.33 -7.71 0.23
C ALA A 14 -10.49 -7.52 -1.03
N ASN A 15 -9.82 -8.58 -1.50
CA ASN A 15 -9.00 -8.52 -2.70
C ASN A 15 -9.80 -8.73 -4.00
N ASP A 16 -11.07 -9.11 -3.90
CA ASP A 16 -11.94 -9.36 -5.06
C ASP A 16 -12.53 -8.06 -5.59
N THR A 17 -11.65 -7.20 -6.11
CA THR A 17 -12.01 -5.93 -6.74
C THR A 17 -10.91 -5.53 -7.71
N VAL A 18 -11.25 -4.70 -8.70
CA VAL A 18 -10.28 -4.12 -9.63
C VAL A 18 -9.54 -2.92 -9.03
N TYR A 19 -9.94 -2.45 -7.86
CA TYR A 19 -9.34 -1.31 -7.18
C TYR A 19 -8.45 -1.75 -6.02
N GLY A 20 -7.56 -0.88 -5.58
CA GLY A 20 -6.66 -1.16 -4.47
C GLY A 20 -5.96 0.11 -3.99
N LEU A 21 -6.71 1.17 -3.66
CA LEU A 21 -6.14 2.43 -3.17
C LEU A 21 -5.80 2.33 -1.69
N ALA A 22 -6.78 2.10 -0.85
CA ALA A 22 -6.62 2.08 0.59
C ALA A 22 -7.57 1.07 1.23
N GLY A 23 -7.21 0.63 2.42
CA GLY A 23 -8.04 -0.21 3.26
C GLY A 23 -7.90 0.17 4.72
N TYR A 24 -8.86 -0.27 5.51
CA TYR A 24 -8.94 0.01 6.95
C TYR A 24 -9.20 -1.28 7.69
N ILE A 25 -8.47 -1.50 8.78
CA ILE A 25 -8.62 -2.70 9.59
C ILE A 25 -8.57 -2.35 11.06
N SER A 26 -9.42 -3.01 11.85
CA SER A 26 -9.46 -2.88 13.30
C SER A 26 -9.43 -4.26 13.95
N GLY A 27 -8.74 -4.36 15.06
CA GLY A 27 -8.60 -5.61 15.80
C GLY A 27 -7.34 -5.60 16.65
N SER A 28 -6.95 -6.77 17.17
CA SER A 28 -5.67 -6.88 17.85
C SER A 28 -4.55 -6.47 16.90
N HIS A 29 -3.53 -5.78 17.41
CA HIS A 29 -2.46 -5.24 16.58
C HIS A 29 -1.79 -6.33 15.73
N GLU A 30 -1.41 -7.42 16.35
CA GLU A 30 -0.71 -8.52 15.68
C GLU A 30 -1.54 -9.12 14.54
N ARG A 31 -2.81 -9.42 14.80
CA ARG A 31 -3.70 -9.99 13.79
C ARG A 31 -4.01 -9.00 12.69
N ALA A 32 -4.26 -7.74 13.03
CA ALA A 32 -4.57 -6.69 12.07
C ALA A 32 -3.39 -6.46 11.10
N VAL A 33 -2.17 -6.41 11.60
CA VAL A 33 -0.97 -6.27 10.76
C VAL A 33 -0.77 -7.47 9.85
N ARG A 34 -0.99 -8.70 10.37
CA ARG A 34 -0.88 -9.91 9.57
C ARG A 34 -1.87 -9.92 8.41
N VAL A 35 -3.11 -9.53 8.65
CA VAL A 35 -4.13 -9.44 7.61
C VAL A 35 -3.83 -8.30 6.64
N ALA A 36 -3.43 -7.14 7.15
CA ALA A 36 -3.12 -5.96 6.32
C ALA A 36 -2.06 -6.25 5.26
N ARG A 37 -1.06 -7.07 5.58
CA ARG A 37 0.00 -7.45 4.63
C ARG A 37 -0.51 -8.25 3.44
N GLN A 38 -1.67 -8.86 3.55
CA GLN A 38 -2.26 -9.70 2.52
C GLN A 38 -3.34 -8.97 1.71
N ILE A 39 -3.69 -7.75 2.07
CA ILE A 39 -4.64 -6.92 1.33
C ILE A 39 -3.89 -6.15 0.25
N ARG A 40 -4.36 -6.24 -0.98
CA ARG A 40 -3.70 -5.64 -2.14
C ARG A 40 -4.13 -4.19 -2.35
N THR A 41 -3.63 -3.33 -1.50
CA THR A 41 -3.85 -1.88 -1.56
C THR A 41 -2.54 -1.15 -1.35
N GLY A 42 -2.46 0.09 -1.83
CA GLY A 42 -1.30 0.94 -1.61
C GLY A 42 -1.14 1.38 -0.15
N ASN A 43 -2.24 1.59 0.55
CA ASN A 43 -2.25 1.99 1.94
C ASN A 43 -3.19 1.13 2.77
N MET A 44 -2.75 0.76 3.96
CA MET A 44 -3.60 0.11 4.97
C MET A 44 -3.53 0.90 6.27
N HIS A 45 -4.69 1.27 6.78
CA HIS A 45 -4.82 2.01 8.05
C HIS A 45 -5.22 1.02 9.15
N VAL A 46 -4.31 0.80 10.08
CA VAL A 46 -4.52 -0.15 11.19
C VAL A 46 -4.99 0.61 12.43
N ASN A 47 -6.12 0.17 12.99
CA ASN A 47 -6.70 0.69 14.23
C ASN A 47 -6.84 2.22 14.25
N GLY A 48 -7.37 2.77 13.17
CA GLY A 48 -7.67 4.20 13.08
C GLY A 48 -6.48 5.10 12.77
N ALA A 49 -5.34 4.55 12.38
CA ALA A 49 -4.20 5.36 11.96
C ALA A 49 -4.59 6.26 10.78
N GLY A 50 -4.27 7.53 10.89
CA GLY A 50 -4.52 8.50 9.83
C GLY A 50 -3.44 8.47 8.74
N PRO A 51 -3.57 9.35 7.73
CA PRO A 51 -2.58 9.44 6.67
C PRO A 51 -1.23 9.95 7.20
N ASP A 52 -0.15 9.48 6.60
CA ASP A 52 1.21 9.92 6.86
C ASP A 52 1.82 10.43 5.55
N PHE A 53 2.10 11.74 5.49
CA PHE A 53 2.62 12.35 4.27
C PHE A 53 4.08 11.98 3.97
N ASN A 54 4.78 11.33 4.89
CA ASN A 54 6.10 10.77 4.65
C ASN A 54 6.03 9.35 4.07
N ALA A 55 4.85 8.74 4.07
CA ALA A 55 4.60 7.45 3.46
C ALA A 55 4.09 7.61 2.03
N PRO A 56 4.38 6.69 1.12
CA PRO A 56 3.86 6.76 -0.24
C PRO A 56 2.34 6.63 -0.24
N PHE A 57 1.68 7.37 -1.12
CA PHE A 57 0.25 7.29 -1.36
C PHE A 57 0.00 6.96 -2.83
N GLY A 58 -0.80 5.97 -3.08
CA GLY A 58 -1.16 5.53 -4.42
C GLY A 58 -1.65 4.09 -4.39
N GLY A 59 -2.44 3.74 -5.38
CA GLY A 59 -3.17 2.48 -5.39
C GLY A 59 -2.49 1.36 -6.15
N TYR A 60 -3.06 0.20 -5.96
CA TYR A 60 -2.80 -0.99 -6.76
C TYR A 60 -3.90 -1.13 -7.82
N LYS A 61 -3.65 -1.97 -8.79
CA LYS A 61 -4.62 -2.35 -9.82
C LYS A 61 -5.18 -1.11 -10.55
N GLN A 62 -6.48 -1.01 -10.73
CA GLN A 62 -7.12 0.11 -11.45
C GLN A 62 -7.18 1.42 -10.64
N SER A 63 -6.79 1.39 -9.37
CA SER A 63 -6.66 2.62 -8.59
C SER A 63 -5.44 3.46 -8.99
N GLY A 64 -4.54 2.93 -9.80
CA GLY A 64 -3.42 3.64 -10.36
C GLY A 64 -2.08 2.93 -10.15
N ASN A 65 -1.04 3.45 -10.79
CA ASN A 65 0.30 2.85 -10.76
C ASN A 65 1.33 3.71 -10.02
N GLY A 66 1.10 5.02 -9.94
CA GLY A 66 2.05 5.95 -9.34
C GLY A 66 1.91 6.05 -7.83
N ARG A 67 2.81 6.80 -7.24
CA ARG A 67 2.79 7.11 -5.81
C ARG A 67 2.97 8.61 -5.62
N GLU A 68 2.31 9.14 -4.59
CA GLU A 68 2.51 10.50 -4.09
C GLU A 68 3.15 10.41 -2.71
N TRP A 69 3.58 11.52 -2.18
CA TRP A 69 4.11 11.71 -0.83
C TRP A 69 5.38 10.92 -0.54
N GLY A 70 6.13 11.41 0.42
CA GLY A 70 7.36 10.79 0.87
C GLY A 70 8.42 10.70 -0.24
N THR A 71 9.42 9.88 0.01
CA THR A 71 10.52 9.65 -0.94
C THR A 71 10.02 9.02 -2.24
N HIS A 72 9.08 8.09 -2.16
CA HIS A 72 8.51 7.45 -3.33
C HIS A 72 7.74 8.43 -4.22
N GLY A 73 7.03 9.38 -3.62
CA GLY A 73 6.34 10.44 -4.37
C GLY A 73 7.32 11.35 -5.09
N LEU A 74 8.43 11.70 -4.44
CA LEU A 74 9.48 12.49 -5.07
C LEU A 74 10.09 11.77 -6.26
N GLU A 75 10.33 10.46 -6.14
CA GLU A 75 10.94 9.64 -7.19
C GLU A 75 10.12 9.61 -8.48
N GLU A 76 8.80 9.80 -8.41
CA GLU A 76 7.91 9.87 -9.59
C GLU A 76 8.26 11.06 -10.51
N PHE A 77 8.88 12.11 -9.97
CA PHE A 77 9.29 13.30 -10.71
C PHE A 77 10.75 13.28 -11.10
N MET A 78 11.47 12.20 -10.83
CA MET A 78 12.90 12.07 -11.08
C MET A 78 13.16 11.00 -12.13
N GLU A 79 14.18 11.23 -12.94
CA GLU A 79 14.69 10.23 -13.86
C GLU A 79 15.93 9.57 -13.29
N VAL A 80 15.96 8.25 -13.39
CA VAL A 80 17.13 7.47 -12.95
C VAL A 80 18.17 7.48 -14.06
N LYS A 81 19.40 7.85 -13.71
CA LYS A 81 20.54 7.85 -14.62
C LYS A 81 21.70 7.08 -14.01
N ALA A 82 22.30 6.23 -14.79
CA ALA A 82 23.55 5.59 -14.45
C ALA A 82 24.71 6.31 -15.17
N ILE A 83 25.74 6.66 -14.41
CA ILE A 83 26.98 7.21 -14.97
C ILE A 83 28.07 6.18 -14.70
N LEU A 84 28.56 5.54 -15.77
CA LEU A 84 29.50 4.45 -15.68
C LEU A 84 30.92 5.01 -15.91
N GLY A 85 31.85 4.64 -15.01
CA GLY A 85 33.23 5.11 -15.09
C GLY A 85 33.46 6.58 -14.75
N GLY A 86 32.41 7.28 -14.29
CA GLY A 86 32.49 8.69 -13.93
C GLY A 86 33.12 8.97 -12.57
N LEU A 87 33.18 7.96 -11.71
CA LEU A 87 33.82 8.06 -10.39
C LEU A 87 35.17 7.40 -10.45
N SER A 88 36.11 8.11 -10.99
CA SER A 88 37.50 7.65 -10.92
C SER A 88 38.05 7.93 -9.51
N ALA A 89 38.48 6.88 -8.88
CA ALA A 89 39.15 7.00 -7.60
C ALA A 89 40.49 7.70 -7.76
#